data_8066a1d5fad9cbbb2ec51edc616e28b6
#
_entry.id   8066a1d5fad9cbbb2ec51edc616e28b6
#
_cell.length_a   1.000
_cell.length_b   1.000
_cell.length_c   1.000
_cell.angle_alpha   90.00
_cell.angle_beta   90.00
_cell.angle_gamma   90.00
#
_symmetry.space_group_name_H-M   'P 1'
#
loop_
_entity.id
_entity.type
_entity.pdbx_description
1 polymer ?
#
loop_
_entity_poly.entity_id
_entity_poly.type
_entity_poly.pdbx_seq_one_letter_code
_entity_poly.pdbx_strand_id
1 'polypeptide(L)'
;VNAISFDVYKGEIFGFLGANGAGKTTAMKMLIGISKPTSGEAIVAGYDVKTNTEMVKRSIGYMSQKFSMYDDLTIKENITFFGGIYGLSRRQIKEKTEQLVQELGLENTIDKLVGSLPLGWKQKLAFSVAVIHEPKIVFLDEPTGGVDPVTRRQFWDLIYSAADRGITIFVTTHYMDEAEYCNRVSIMVDGVIEALDTPDNLKKQFSASSMDEVFYELAREAKRKSD
;
A
#
# COMPACT_ATOMS: atom_id res chain seq x y z
N VAL A 1 8.29 16.43 3.26
CA VAL A 1 7.10 16.25 4.12
C VAL A 1 7.16 17.32 5.18
N ASN A 2 6.11 18.10 5.28
CA ASN A 2 6.10 19.29 6.14
C ASN A 2 4.86 19.27 7.06
N ALA A 3 5.07 18.90 8.33
CA ALA A 3 4.07 18.94 9.40
C ALA A 3 2.70 18.32 9.05
N ILE A 4 2.70 17.12 8.48
CA ILE A 4 1.45 16.39 8.18
C ILE A 4 0.91 15.72 9.46
N SER A 5 -0.42 15.74 9.61
CA SER A 5 -1.14 15.02 10.67
C SER A 5 -2.37 14.35 10.11
N PHE A 6 -2.57 13.06 10.41
CA PHE A 6 -3.74 12.30 10.00
C PHE A 6 -3.88 11.03 10.82
N ASP A 7 -5.09 10.49 10.83
CA ASP A 7 -5.40 9.21 11.45
C ASP A 7 -5.88 8.22 10.39
N VAL A 8 -5.54 6.94 10.59
CA VAL A 8 -6.03 5.82 9.78
C VAL A 8 -6.76 4.85 10.70
N TYR A 9 -7.99 4.52 10.36
CA TYR A 9 -8.83 3.66 11.20
C TYR A 9 -8.61 2.18 10.89
N LYS A 10 -8.81 1.35 11.92
CA LYS A 10 -8.65 -0.10 11.76
C LYS A 10 -9.62 -0.66 10.72
N GLY A 11 -9.08 -1.41 9.76
CA GLY A 11 -9.85 -2.08 8.71
C GLY A 11 -10.24 -1.18 7.54
N GLU A 12 -9.87 0.12 7.55
CA GLU A 12 -10.14 0.97 6.39
C GLU A 12 -9.09 0.80 5.29
N ILE A 13 -9.50 1.10 4.07
CA ILE A 13 -8.62 1.33 2.93
C ILE A 13 -8.39 2.82 2.84
N PHE A 14 -7.19 3.26 3.18
CA PHE A 14 -6.79 4.66 3.20
C PHE A 14 -5.87 4.98 2.02
N GLY A 15 -6.33 5.87 1.15
CA GLY A 15 -5.58 6.35 0.00
C GLY A 15 -4.70 7.55 0.35
N PHE A 16 -3.41 7.48 0.03
CA PHE A 16 -2.46 8.57 0.20
C PHE A 16 -2.04 9.08 -1.18
N LEU A 17 -2.78 10.07 -1.70
CA LEU A 17 -2.74 10.53 -3.07
C LEU A 17 -1.83 11.75 -3.24
N GLY A 18 -1.33 11.95 -4.46
CA GLY A 18 -0.54 13.13 -4.81
C GLY A 18 0.34 12.89 -6.03
N ALA A 19 0.81 13.96 -6.64
CA ALA A 19 1.74 13.88 -7.76
C ALA A 19 3.08 13.21 -7.38
N ASN A 20 3.84 12.83 -8.39
CA ASN A 20 5.20 12.37 -8.19
C ASN A 20 6.04 13.49 -7.56
N GLY A 21 6.82 13.15 -6.52
CA GLY A 21 7.60 14.11 -5.75
C GLY A 21 6.85 14.81 -4.62
N ALA A 22 5.52 14.66 -4.48
CA ALA A 22 4.75 15.28 -3.38
C ALA A 22 5.17 14.83 -1.97
N GLY A 23 5.95 13.75 -1.83
CA GLY A 23 6.45 13.26 -0.54
C GLY A 23 5.77 12.00 -0.01
N LYS A 24 4.88 11.36 -0.78
CA LYS A 24 4.13 10.16 -0.39
C LYS A 24 5.04 9.02 0.11
N THR A 25 5.98 8.58 -0.72
CA THR A 25 6.93 7.51 -0.38
C THR A 25 7.82 7.91 0.82
N THR A 26 8.16 9.19 0.97
CA THR A 26 8.92 9.68 2.12
C THR A 26 8.11 9.56 3.41
N ALA A 27 6.85 9.97 3.41
CA ALA A 27 5.95 9.83 4.54
C ALA A 27 5.77 8.34 4.89
N MET A 28 5.49 7.50 3.89
CA MET A 28 5.37 6.05 4.08
C MET A 28 6.64 5.44 4.70
N LYS A 29 7.84 5.79 4.22
CA LYS A 29 9.11 5.30 4.79
C LYS A 29 9.30 5.66 6.26
N MET A 30 8.76 6.80 6.70
CA MET A 30 8.74 7.15 8.12
C MET A 30 7.78 6.25 8.90
N LEU A 31 6.57 6.02 8.39
CA LEU A 31 5.56 5.17 9.04
C LEU A 31 6.01 3.71 9.20
N ILE A 32 6.70 3.15 8.20
CA ILE A 32 7.21 1.76 8.26
C ILE A 32 8.57 1.64 8.97
N GLY A 33 9.10 2.74 9.53
CA GLY A 33 10.34 2.72 10.31
C GLY A 33 11.63 2.56 9.49
N ILE A 34 11.62 2.88 8.18
CA ILE A 34 12.83 2.93 7.33
C ILE A 34 13.56 4.27 7.50
N SER A 35 12.80 5.36 7.65
CA SER A 35 13.34 6.70 7.84
C SER A 35 12.83 7.30 9.16
N LYS A 36 13.66 8.09 9.84
CA LYS A 36 13.24 8.78 11.07
C LYS A 36 12.63 10.13 10.70
N PRO A 37 11.45 10.51 11.23
CA PRO A 37 10.94 11.86 11.11
C PRO A 37 11.83 12.84 11.91
N THR A 38 12.05 14.04 11.38
CA THR A 38 12.83 15.09 12.04
C THR A 38 12.16 15.55 13.33
N SER A 39 10.85 15.67 13.34
CA SER A 39 10.01 16.07 14.48
C SER A 39 8.66 15.39 14.42
N GLY A 40 7.82 15.59 15.44
CA GLY A 40 6.50 14.98 15.53
C GLY A 40 6.54 13.53 16.03
N GLU A 41 5.37 12.91 16.04
CA GLU A 41 5.14 11.55 16.53
C GLU A 41 4.38 10.76 15.47
N ALA A 42 4.63 9.46 15.38
CA ALA A 42 3.86 8.56 14.55
C ALA A 42 3.69 7.21 15.27
N ILE A 43 2.45 6.76 15.34
CA ILE A 43 2.08 5.47 15.94
C ILE A 43 1.51 4.59 14.84
N VAL A 44 2.09 3.41 14.66
CA VAL A 44 1.65 2.43 13.66
C VAL A 44 1.38 1.11 14.35
N ALA A 45 0.20 0.54 14.13
CA ALA A 45 -0.25 -0.70 14.74
C ALA A 45 -0.18 -0.70 16.29
N GLY A 46 -0.20 0.49 16.92
CA GLY A 46 -0.08 0.70 18.37
C GLY A 46 1.36 0.89 18.86
N TYR A 47 2.34 1.01 17.99
CA TYR A 47 3.76 1.19 18.33
C TYR A 47 4.30 2.51 17.78
N ASP A 48 5.07 3.22 18.61
CA ASP A 48 5.78 4.42 18.16
C ASP A 48 6.91 4.06 17.20
N VAL A 49 6.95 4.73 16.04
CA VAL A 49 7.90 4.42 14.97
C VAL A 49 9.36 4.72 15.30
N LYS A 50 9.62 5.60 16.29
CA LYS A 50 10.98 6.00 16.70
C LYS A 50 11.54 5.06 17.75
N THR A 51 10.72 4.65 18.71
CA THR A 51 11.14 3.88 19.89
C THR A 51 10.89 2.38 19.75
N ASN A 52 9.89 1.99 18.97
CA ASN A 52 9.45 0.58 18.81
C ASN A 52 9.50 0.09 17.34
N THR A 53 10.49 0.56 16.57
CA THR A 53 10.62 0.28 15.12
C THR A 53 10.51 -1.22 14.79
N GLU A 54 11.13 -2.11 15.56
CA GLU A 54 11.08 -3.55 15.31
C GLU A 54 9.66 -4.12 15.51
N MET A 55 8.91 -3.60 16.47
CA MET A 55 7.51 -4.01 16.68
C MET A 55 6.61 -3.51 15.55
N VAL A 56 6.87 -2.29 15.05
CA VAL A 56 6.21 -1.77 13.85
C VAL A 56 6.44 -2.73 12.69
N LYS A 57 7.70 -3.03 12.35
CA LYS A 57 8.06 -3.92 11.22
C LYS A 57 7.43 -5.31 11.30
N ARG A 58 7.33 -5.88 12.51
CA ARG A 58 6.67 -7.19 12.72
C ARG A 58 5.16 -7.15 12.58
N SER A 59 4.55 -5.97 12.74
CA SER A 59 3.09 -5.77 12.73
C SER A 59 2.54 -5.34 11.39
N ILE A 60 3.42 -5.04 10.43
CA ILE A 60 3.04 -4.52 9.11
C ILE A 60 3.42 -5.48 7.99
N GLY A 61 2.68 -5.41 6.89
CA GLY A 61 3.12 -5.85 5.57
C GLY A 61 3.61 -4.65 4.76
N TYR A 62 4.52 -4.86 3.83
CA TYR A 62 5.01 -3.80 2.95
C TYR A 62 5.25 -4.30 1.54
N MET A 63 4.68 -3.60 0.58
CA MET A 63 4.94 -3.78 -0.85
C MET A 63 5.50 -2.49 -1.41
N SER A 64 6.76 -2.50 -1.81
CA SER A 64 7.44 -1.33 -2.40
C SER A 64 7.07 -1.15 -3.86
N GLN A 65 7.20 0.09 -4.37
CA GLN A 65 6.97 0.44 -5.78
C GLN A 65 7.83 -0.39 -6.74
N LYS A 66 9.10 -0.64 -6.38
CA LYS A 66 9.93 -1.56 -7.14
C LYS A 66 9.64 -2.98 -6.66
N PHE A 67 9.40 -3.86 -7.62
CA PHE A 67 9.18 -5.27 -7.32
C PHE A 67 10.32 -5.82 -6.43
N SER A 68 9.96 -6.31 -5.25
CA SER A 68 10.91 -6.67 -4.19
C SER A 68 11.12 -8.16 -4.01
N MET A 69 10.51 -9.00 -4.86
CA MET A 69 10.73 -10.45 -4.85
C MET A 69 11.98 -10.83 -5.67
N TYR A 70 12.51 -11.99 -5.42
CA TYR A 70 13.70 -12.50 -6.10
C TYR A 70 13.27 -13.14 -7.43
N ASP A 71 13.69 -12.55 -8.55
CA ASP A 71 13.36 -13.01 -9.90
C ASP A 71 13.99 -14.36 -10.25
N ASP A 72 15.11 -14.71 -9.61
CA ASP A 72 15.89 -15.95 -9.74
C ASP A 72 15.43 -17.08 -8.81
N LEU A 73 14.45 -16.81 -7.95
CA LEU A 73 13.79 -17.82 -7.13
C LEU A 73 12.40 -18.17 -7.71
N THR A 74 11.99 -19.41 -7.43
CA THR A 74 10.62 -19.85 -7.75
C THR A 74 9.58 -19.13 -6.89
N ILE A 75 8.31 -19.21 -7.27
CA ILE A 75 7.18 -18.70 -6.48
C ILE A 75 7.23 -19.31 -5.07
N LYS A 76 7.40 -20.63 -4.97
CA LYS A 76 7.47 -21.36 -3.69
C LYS A 76 8.64 -20.92 -2.83
N GLU A 77 9.81 -20.72 -3.41
CA GLU A 77 10.99 -20.28 -2.69
C GLU A 77 10.82 -18.85 -2.17
N ASN A 78 10.25 -17.94 -2.98
CA ASN A 78 9.91 -16.59 -2.53
C ASN A 78 8.93 -16.61 -1.35
N ILE A 79 7.83 -17.37 -1.44
CA ILE A 79 6.87 -17.49 -0.34
C ILE A 79 7.55 -18.04 0.91
N THR A 80 8.41 -19.06 0.77
CA THR A 80 9.13 -19.66 1.89
C THR A 80 10.09 -18.66 2.53
N PHE A 81 10.83 -17.94 1.73
CA PHE A 81 11.80 -16.95 2.18
C PHE A 81 11.12 -15.81 2.96
N PHE A 82 10.10 -15.16 2.37
CA PHE A 82 9.41 -14.06 3.02
C PHE A 82 8.58 -14.52 4.23
N GLY A 83 7.95 -15.69 4.14
CA GLY A 83 7.27 -16.30 5.30
C GLY A 83 8.23 -16.50 6.49
N GLY A 84 9.47 -16.91 6.22
CA GLY A 84 10.52 -17.00 7.22
C GLY A 84 10.94 -15.65 7.80
N ILE A 85 11.07 -14.60 6.97
CA ILE A 85 11.34 -13.23 7.42
C ILE A 85 10.23 -12.72 8.35
N TYR A 86 8.98 -13.00 8.03
CA TYR A 86 7.85 -12.65 8.88
C TYR A 86 7.68 -13.53 10.12
N GLY A 87 8.59 -14.49 10.34
CA GLY A 87 8.61 -15.33 11.53
C GLY A 87 7.62 -16.49 11.53
N LEU A 88 7.08 -16.86 10.38
CA LEU A 88 6.19 -18.02 10.27
C LEU A 88 6.99 -19.33 10.43
N SER A 89 6.42 -20.29 11.15
CA SER A 89 6.96 -21.64 11.23
C SER A 89 6.84 -22.38 9.89
N ARG A 90 7.68 -23.41 9.69
CA ARG A 90 7.62 -24.24 8.46
C ARG A 90 6.22 -24.80 8.16
N ARG A 91 5.47 -25.18 9.22
CA ARG A 91 4.10 -25.67 9.09
C ARG A 91 3.17 -24.56 8.58
N GLN A 92 3.23 -23.37 9.20
CA GLN A 92 2.42 -22.23 8.77
C GLN A 92 2.74 -21.81 7.33
N ILE A 93 4.03 -21.78 6.96
CA ILE A 93 4.45 -21.45 5.59
C ILE A 93 3.82 -22.44 4.61
N LYS A 94 3.86 -23.75 4.90
CA LYS A 94 3.26 -24.77 4.04
C LYS A 94 1.75 -24.56 3.88
N GLU A 95 1.01 -24.43 5.00
CA GLU A 95 -0.44 -24.21 5.01
C GLU A 95 -0.82 -22.94 4.24
N LYS A 96 -0.11 -21.83 4.48
CA LYS A 96 -0.33 -20.55 3.78
C LYS A 96 0.05 -20.61 2.30
N THR A 97 1.09 -21.36 1.93
CA THR A 97 1.45 -21.57 0.53
C THR A 97 0.34 -22.32 -0.21
N GLU A 98 -0.22 -23.37 0.37
CA GLU A 98 -1.32 -24.15 -0.22
C GLU A 98 -2.57 -23.26 -0.43
N GLN A 99 -2.91 -22.41 0.56
CA GLN A 99 -4.01 -21.46 0.44
C GLN A 99 -3.77 -20.44 -0.67
N LEU A 100 -2.59 -19.81 -0.70
CA LEU A 100 -2.23 -18.80 -1.70
C LEU A 100 -2.21 -19.38 -3.12
N VAL A 101 -1.72 -20.60 -3.27
CA VAL A 101 -1.72 -21.32 -4.56
C VAL A 101 -3.14 -21.49 -5.08
N GLN A 102 -4.08 -21.88 -4.23
CA GLN A 102 -5.50 -22.01 -4.60
C GLN A 102 -6.14 -20.66 -4.91
N GLU A 103 -5.93 -19.65 -4.04
CA GLU A 103 -6.49 -18.31 -4.22
C GLU A 103 -6.05 -17.65 -5.53
N LEU A 104 -4.80 -17.85 -5.92
CA LEU A 104 -4.22 -17.26 -7.14
C LEU A 104 -4.25 -18.19 -8.36
N GLY A 105 -4.69 -19.45 -8.24
CA GLY A 105 -4.69 -20.41 -9.34
C GLY A 105 -3.27 -20.76 -9.83
N LEU A 106 -2.32 -20.97 -8.91
CA LEU A 106 -0.90 -21.17 -9.20
C LEU A 106 -0.47 -22.65 -9.19
N GLU A 107 -1.40 -23.61 -9.15
CA GLU A 107 -1.12 -25.04 -8.96
C GLU A 107 -0.10 -25.58 -9.95
N ASN A 108 -0.17 -25.13 -11.20
CA ASN A 108 0.72 -25.57 -12.28
C ASN A 108 1.94 -24.66 -12.49
N THR A 109 2.13 -23.65 -11.65
CA THR A 109 3.17 -22.63 -11.84
C THR A 109 4.02 -22.35 -10.62
N ILE A 110 3.75 -23.01 -9.50
CA ILE A 110 4.39 -22.77 -8.22
C ILE A 110 5.93 -22.93 -8.24
N ASP A 111 6.44 -23.79 -9.10
CA ASP A 111 7.87 -24.05 -9.29
C ASP A 111 8.50 -23.20 -10.41
N LYS A 112 7.74 -22.28 -11.04
CA LYS A 112 8.30 -21.33 -12.02
C LYS A 112 9.05 -20.22 -11.33
N LEU A 113 10.10 -19.73 -12.00
CA LEU A 113 10.83 -18.54 -11.56
C LEU A 113 9.92 -17.31 -11.59
N VAL A 114 9.99 -16.50 -10.53
CA VAL A 114 9.22 -15.26 -10.46
C VAL A 114 9.56 -14.31 -11.59
N GLY A 115 10.85 -14.29 -12.03
CA GLY A 115 11.28 -13.50 -13.18
C GLY A 115 10.51 -13.77 -14.47
N SER A 116 9.99 -14.98 -14.66
CA SER A 116 9.23 -15.37 -15.85
C SER A 116 7.76 -14.94 -15.86
N LEU A 117 7.26 -14.42 -14.72
CA LEU A 117 5.85 -14.02 -14.60
C LEU A 117 5.60 -12.65 -15.24
N PRO A 118 4.42 -12.45 -15.87
CA PRO A 118 3.95 -11.11 -16.24
C PRO A 118 3.87 -10.17 -15.02
N LEU A 119 4.06 -8.87 -15.24
CA LEU A 119 4.10 -7.87 -14.17
C LEU A 119 2.90 -7.94 -13.22
N GLY A 120 1.69 -8.06 -13.76
CA GLY A 120 0.48 -8.14 -12.94
C GLY A 120 0.44 -9.36 -12.02
N TRP A 121 0.99 -10.50 -12.45
CA TRP A 121 1.14 -11.68 -11.59
C TRP A 121 2.19 -11.47 -10.50
N LYS A 122 3.31 -10.83 -10.84
CA LYS A 122 4.32 -10.46 -9.87
C LYS A 122 3.74 -9.56 -8.78
N GLN A 123 2.92 -8.57 -9.15
CA GLN A 123 2.28 -7.67 -8.19
C GLN A 123 1.28 -8.41 -7.29
N LYS A 124 0.42 -9.26 -7.84
CA LYS A 124 -0.51 -10.08 -7.03
C LYS A 124 0.23 -10.96 -6.04
N LEU A 125 1.31 -11.62 -6.49
CA LEU A 125 2.13 -12.45 -5.63
C LEU A 125 2.82 -11.63 -4.54
N ALA A 126 3.40 -10.46 -4.86
CA ALA A 126 4.04 -9.57 -3.89
C ALA A 126 3.06 -9.09 -2.82
N PHE A 127 1.84 -8.70 -3.22
CA PHE A 127 0.78 -8.34 -2.28
C PHE A 127 0.41 -9.50 -1.36
N SER A 128 0.15 -10.69 -1.93
CA SER A 128 -0.23 -11.88 -1.16
C SER A 128 0.86 -12.29 -0.16
N VAL A 129 2.12 -12.15 -0.55
CA VAL A 129 3.26 -12.37 0.36
C VAL A 129 3.35 -11.29 1.44
N ALA A 130 3.07 -10.02 1.10
CA ALA A 130 3.08 -8.93 2.09
C ALA A 130 2.01 -9.11 3.18
N VAL A 131 0.92 -9.83 2.90
CA VAL A 131 -0.15 -10.10 3.87
C VAL A 131 -0.14 -11.53 4.43
N ILE A 132 0.82 -12.37 4.06
CA ILE A 132 0.85 -13.80 4.41
C ILE A 132 0.86 -14.08 5.92
N HIS A 133 1.46 -13.19 6.69
CA HIS A 133 1.55 -13.27 8.16
C HIS A 133 0.38 -12.58 8.88
N GLU A 134 -0.67 -12.18 8.14
CA GLU A 134 -1.87 -11.51 8.66
C GLU A 134 -1.52 -10.24 9.48
N PRO A 135 -0.83 -9.25 8.86
CA PRO A 135 -0.43 -8.04 9.56
C PRO A 135 -1.64 -7.21 9.98
N LYS A 136 -1.46 -6.34 10.98
CA LYS A 136 -2.51 -5.38 11.37
C LYS A 136 -2.78 -4.33 10.30
N ILE A 137 -1.73 -3.97 9.55
CA ILE A 137 -1.77 -3.00 8.45
C ILE A 137 -0.78 -3.41 7.36
N VAL A 138 -1.16 -3.20 6.10
CA VAL A 138 -0.25 -3.33 4.95
C VAL A 138 -0.07 -1.98 4.27
N PHE A 139 1.18 -1.65 3.95
CA PHE A 139 1.57 -0.47 3.20
C PHE A 139 1.89 -0.87 1.76
N LEU A 140 1.24 -0.19 0.81
CA LEU A 140 1.36 -0.44 -0.62
C LEU A 140 1.85 0.84 -1.32
N ASP A 141 3.06 0.80 -1.86
CA ASP A 141 3.66 1.97 -2.53
C ASP A 141 3.46 1.88 -4.05
N GLU A 142 2.45 2.58 -4.56
CA GLU A 142 2.05 2.61 -5.99
C GLU A 142 1.89 1.20 -6.59
N PRO A 143 1.09 0.30 -5.98
CA PRO A 143 1.12 -1.13 -6.26
C PRO A 143 0.61 -1.50 -7.65
N THR A 144 -0.14 -0.62 -8.31
CA THR A 144 -0.77 -0.85 -9.61
C THR A 144 -0.05 -0.14 -10.77
N GLY A 145 1.14 0.42 -10.47
CA GLY A 145 1.94 1.10 -11.49
C GLY A 145 2.34 0.19 -12.64
N GLY A 146 2.05 0.63 -13.88
CA GLY A 146 2.48 -0.06 -15.09
C GLY A 146 1.66 -1.29 -15.50
N VAL A 147 0.53 -1.59 -14.84
CA VAL A 147 -0.37 -2.67 -15.25
C VAL A 147 -1.58 -2.15 -16.03
N ASP A 148 -2.15 -3.03 -16.85
CA ASP A 148 -3.37 -2.75 -17.62
C ASP A 148 -4.59 -2.60 -16.68
N PRO A 149 -5.69 -1.96 -17.16
CA PRO A 149 -6.87 -1.69 -16.33
C PRO A 149 -7.55 -2.95 -15.77
N VAL A 150 -7.53 -4.07 -16.50
CA VAL A 150 -8.15 -5.33 -16.04
C VAL A 150 -7.35 -5.91 -14.87
N THR A 151 -6.04 -5.97 -15.02
CA THR A 151 -5.12 -6.42 -13.95
C THR A 151 -5.20 -5.51 -12.74
N ARG A 152 -5.31 -4.18 -12.94
CA ARG A 152 -5.52 -3.20 -11.85
C ARG A 152 -6.79 -3.51 -11.07
N ARG A 153 -7.91 -3.75 -11.75
CA ARG A 153 -9.16 -4.10 -11.10
C ARG A 153 -9.04 -5.37 -10.25
N GLN A 154 -8.44 -6.42 -10.82
CA GLN A 154 -8.21 -7.67 -10.09
C GLN A 154 -7.28 -7.51 -8.87
N PHE A 155 -6.34 -6.56 -8.93
CA PHE A 155 -5.49 -6.23 -7.79
C PHE A 155 -6.30 -5.56 -6.67
N TRP A 156 -7.22 -4.66 -7.03
CA TRP A 156 -8.13 -4.05 -6.06
C TRP A 156 -9.08 -5.06 -5.41
N ASP A 157 -9.51 -6.10 -6.13
CA ASP A 157 -10.29 -7.20 -5.55
C ASP A 157 -9.50 -7.94 -4.44
N LEU A 158 -8.18 -8.11 -4.61
CA LEU A 158 -7.30 -8.66 -3.56
C LEU A 158 -7.19 -7.71 -2.36
N ILE A 159 -7.10 -6.39 -2.59
CA ILE A 159 -7.09 -5.39 -1.51
C ILE A 159 -8.38 -5.47 -0.71
N TYR A 160 -9.54 -5.49 -1.37
CA TYR A 160 -10.84 -5.61 -0.69
C TYR A 160 -10.92 -6.90 0.13
N SER A 161 -10.52 -8.03 -0.44
CA SER A 161 -10.48 -9.30 0.28
C SER A 161 -9.61 -9.25 1.55
N ALA A 162 -8.49 -8.54 1.52
CA ALA A 162 -7.64 -8.35 2.69
C ALA A 162 -8.29 -7.43 3.73
N ALA A 163 -8.93 -6.34 3.30
CA ALA A 163 -9.66 -5.42 4.18
C ALA A 163 -10.85 -6.11 4.86
N ASP A 164 -11.60 -6.95 4.14
CA ASP A 164 -12.71 -7.76 4.69
C ASP A 164 -12.23 -8.73 5.77
N ARG A 165 -10.98 -9.19 5.71
CA ARG A 165 -10.34 -9.97 6.78
C ARG A 165 -9.87 -9.11 7.97
N GLY A 166 -10.09 -7.80 7.93
CA GLY A 166 -9.76 -6.85 9.01
C GLY A 166 -8.35 -6.28 8.94
N ILE A 167 -7.62 -6.46 7.84
CA ILE A 167 -6.32 -5.81 7.60
C ILE A 167 -6.57 -4.36 7.19
N THR A 168 -5.91 -3.43 7.87
CA THR A 168 -5.92 -2.02 7.46
C THR A 168 -5.02 -1.85 6.23
N ILE A 169 -5.47 -1.11 5.23
CA ILE A 169 -4.72 -0.89 3.99
C ILE A 169 -4.30 0.58 3.89
N PHE A 170 -3.01 0.82 3.74
CA PHE A 170 -2.47 2.14 3.42
C PHE A 170 -1.86 2.09 2.02
N VAL A 171 -2.48 2.75 1.05
CA VAL A 171 -2.03 2.69 -0.35
C VAL A 171 -1.65 4.08 -0.85
N THR A 172 -0.42 4.22 -1.39
CA THR A 172 -0.05 5.43 -2.14
C THR A 172 -0.37 5.24 -3.61
N THR A 173 -0.84 6.28 -4.24
CA THR A 173 -1.04 6.32 -5.69
C THR A 173 -0.94 7.74 -6.23
N HIS A 174 -0.62 7.85 -7.50
CA HIS A 174 -0.75 9.09 -8.28
C HIS A 174 -1.92 9.02 -9.27
N TYR A 175 -2.65 7.91 -9.31
CA TYR A 175 -3.86 7.73 -10.11
C TYR A 175 -5.07 8.20 -9.29
N MET A 176 -5.71 9.29 -9.73
CA MET A 176 -6.82 9.88 -8.98
C MET A 176 -8.10 9.04 -9.07
N ASP A 177 -8.27 8.24 -10.12
CA ASP A 177 -9.36 7.28 -10.25
C ASP A 177 -9.31 6.17 -9.18
N GLU A 178 -8.12 5.85 -8.66
CA GLU A 178 -7.98 4.88 -7.56
C GLU A 178 -8.48 5.40 -6.21
N ALA A 179 -8.65 6.71 -6.07
CA ALA A 179 -9.28 7.30 -4.89
C ALA A 179 -10.68 6.75 -4.63
N GLU A 180 -11.44 6.48 -5.70
CA GLU A 180 -12.81 5.95 -5.62
C GLU A 180 -12.89 4.55 -5.00
N TYR A 181 -11.76 3.84 -4.94
CA TYR A 181 -11.65 2.51 -4.32
C TYR A 181 -11.32 2.57 -2.81
N CYS A 182 -11.03 3.77 -2.28
CA CYS A 182 -10.65 3.96 -0.89
C CYS A 182 -11.84 4.43 -0.04
N ASN A 183 -11.84 4.05 1.25
CA ASN A 183 -12.83 4.56 2.19
C ASN A 183 -12.61 6.05 2.47
N ARG A 184 -11.36 6.44 2.68
CA ARG A 184 -10.92 7.82 2.86
C ARG A 184 -9.62 8.04 2.11
N VAL A 185 -9.40 9.28 1.73
CA VAL A 185 -8.18 9.68 1.03
C VAL A 185 -7.60 10.95 1.62
N SER A 186 -6.28 11.03 1.64
CA SER A 186 -5.57 12.30 1.81
C SER A 186 -4.90 12.69 0.50
N ILE A 187 -4.95 13.95 0.17
CA ILE A 187 -4.32 14.50 -1.04
C ILE A 187 -3.12 15.35 -0.60
N MET A 188 -1.94 14.90 -1.04
CA MET A 188 -0.68 15.54 -0.71
C MET A 188 -0.17 16.39 -1.88
N VAL A 189 0.11 17.67 -1.60
CA VAL A 189 0.71 18.61 -2.54
C VAL A 189 1.92 19.26 -1.85
N ASP A 190 3.08 19.28 -2.52
CA ASP A 190 4.31 19.93 -2.05
C ASP A 190 4.71 19.65 -0.58
N GLY A 191 4.46 18.41 -0.15
CA GLY A 191 4.85 17.93 1.18
C GLY A 191 3.84 18.17 2.29
N VAL A 192 2.69 18.75 2.02
CA VAL A 192 1.58 18.97 2.98
C VAL A 192 0.32 18.23 2.54
N ILE A 193 -0.55 17.90 3.51
CA ILE A 193 -1.87 17.36 3.23
C ILE A 193 -2.81 18.56 3.04
N GLU A 194 -3.30 18.76 1.83
CA GLU A 194 -4.23 19.84 1.49
C GLU A 194 -5.70 19.45 1.68
N ALA A 195 -6.03 18.17 1.60
CA ALA A 195 -7.37 17.66 1.85
C ALA A 195 -7.35 16.22 2.39
N LEU A 196 -8.33 15.88 3.25
CA LEU A 196 -8.51 14.55 3.81
C LEU A 196 -10.00 14.32 4.11
N ASP A 197 -10.65 13.44 3.38
CA ASP A 197 -12.02 13.00 3.63
C ASP A 197 -12.34 11.77 2.75
N THR A 198 -13.62 11.36 2.72
CA THR A 198 -14.12 10.39 1.73
C THR A 198 -14.09 11.00 0.34
N PRO A 199 -13.90 10.20 -0.74
CA PRO A 199 -13.93 10.72 -2.11
C PRO A 199 -15.20 11.52 -2.43
N ASP A 200 -16.36 11.04 -1.98
CA ASP A 200 -17.64 11.73 -2.22
C ASP A 200 -17.73 13.09 -1.51
N ASN A 201 -17.22 13.19 -0.29
CA ASN A 201 -17.22 14.48 0.43
C ASN A 201 -16.27 15.47 -0.24
N LEU A 202 -15.10 15.02 -0.67
CA LEU A 202 -14.15 15.88 -1.39
C LEU A 202 -14.74 16.37 -2.71
N LYS A 203 -15.35 15.50 -3.50
CA LYS A 203 -16.05 15.92 -4.73
C LYS A 203 -17.13 16.98 -4.44
N LYS A 204 -17.92 16.81 -3.39
CA LYS A 204 -18.93 17.81 -2.98
C LYS A 204 -18.30 19.12 -2.53
N GLN A 205 -17.26 19.06 -1.70
CA GLN A 205 -16.56 20.22 -1.16
C GLN A 205 -15.99 21.11 -2.26
N PHE A 206 -15.41 20.51 -3.29
CA PHE A 206 -14.80 21.22 -4.42
C PHE A 206 -15.75 21.41 -5.60
N SER A 207 -17.04 21.00 -5.48
CA SER A 207 -18.01 21.02 -6.59
C SER A 207 -17.50 20.33 -7.85
N ALA A 208 -16.74 19.24 -7.66
CA ALA A 208 -16.06 18.48 -8.69
C ALA A 208 -16.86 17.22 -9.08
N SER A 209 -16.73 16.79 -10.33
CA SER A 209 -17.34 15.55 -10.84
C SER A 209 -16.45 14.32 -10.67
N SER A 210 -15.15 14.53 -10.46
CA SER A 210 -14.15 13.47 -10.32
C SER A 210 -13.04 13.86 -9.33
N MET A 211 -12.28 12.87 -8.86
CA MET A 211 -11.13 13.11 -8.01
C MET A 211 -9.96 13.78 -8.76
N ASP A 212 -9.88 13.64 -10.09
CA ASP A 212 -8.94 14.40 -10.92
C ASP A 212 -9.21 15.91 -10.85
N GLU A 213 -10.48 16.33 -10.92
CA GLU A 213 -10.87 17.73 -10.77
C GLU A 213 -10.54 18.27 -9.37
N VAL A 214 -10.82 17.49 -8.31
CA VAL A 214 -10.44 17.86 -6.93
C VAL A 214 -8.94 18.08 -6.82
N PHE A 215 -8.15 17.16 -7.36
CA PHE A 215 -6.69 17.28 -7.33
C PHE A 215 -6.19 18.49 -8.10
N TYR A 216 -6.77 18.76 -9.27
CA TYR A 216 -6.41 19.91 -10.10
C TYR A 216 -6.63 21.24 -9.37
N GLU A 217 -7.78 21.42 -8.71
CA GLU A 217 -8.05 22.63 -7.95
C GLU A 217 -7.09 22.80 -6.76
N LEU A 218 -6.84 21.72 -5.99
CA LEU A 218 -5.88 21.76 -4.88
C LEU A 218 -4.46 22.11 -5.34
N ALA A 219 -3.99 21.51 -6.43
CA ALA A 219 -2.67 21.80 -6.99
C ALA A 219 -2.56 23.25 -7.48
N ARG A 220 -3.64 23.82 -8.01
CA ARG A 220 -3.73 25.21 -8.45
C ARG A 220 -3.71 26.20 -7.28
N GLU A 221 -4.44 25.87 -6.21
CA GLU A 221 -4.45 26.67 -4.98
C GLU A 221 -3.08 26.68 -4.27
N ALA A 222 -2.42 25.51 -4.20
CA ALA A 222 -1.09 25.41 -3.62
C ALA A 222 -0.06 26.30 -4.35
N LYS A 223 -0.09 26.33 -5.69
CA LYS A 223 0.77 27.24 -6.48
C LYS A 223 0.50 28.71 -6.18
N ARG A 224 -0.77 29.12 -6.04
CA ARG A 224 -1.12 30.50 -5.70
C ARG A 224 -0.67 30.94 -4.30
N LYS A 225 -0.53 30.00 -3.36
CA LYS A 225 -0.02 30.27 -2.01
C LYS A 225 1.51 30.41 -1.97
N SER A 226 2.22 29.89 -2.98
CA SER A 226 3.69 29.89 -3.06
C SER A 226 4.26 31.08 -3.86
N ASP A 227 3.44 31.75 -4.66
CA ASP A 227 3.75 33.02 -5.37
C ASP A 227 3.42 34.23 -4.47
#